data_9ad3029f6012b78601c08fbebea268cd
#
_entry.id   9ad3029f6012b78601c08fbebea268cd
#
_cell.length_a   1.000
_cell.length_b   1.000
_cell.length_c   1.000
_cell.angle_alpha   90.00
_cell.angle_beta   90.00
_cell.angle_gamma   90.00
#
_symmetry.space_group_name_H-M   'P 1'
#
loop_
_entity.id
_entity.type
_entity.pdbx_description
1 polymer ?
#
loop_
_entity_poly.entity_id
_entity_poly.type
_entity_poly.pdbx_seq_one_letter_code
_entity_poly.pdbx_strand_id
1 'polypeptide(L)'
;MRWIPSFASAVCVVGLISSVGAAHAVETSDKPLRIVVPFAAGGLADVLARTLAEEMRPGFPKGVIVENKTGAGGNIGAAEVFSRSKPGESTIMISSPGPIAINQGLYPKLPYDPS
;
A
#
# COMPACT_ATOMS: atom_id res chain seq x y z
N MET A 1 47.24 -60.90 16.23
CA MET A 1 47.97 -59.91 15.44
C MET A 1 47.22 -59.64 14.18
N ARG A 2 46.22 -58.78 14.18
CA ARG A 2 45.61 -58.23 12.96
C ARG A 2 44.88 -56.95 13.35
N TRP A 3 45.45 -55.88 12.95
CA TRP A 3 45.01 -54.49 13.13
C TRP A 3 44.07 -54.09 12.01
N ILE A 4 42.87 -53.67 12.34
CA ILE A 4 41.91 -53.09 11.39
C ILE A 4 41.55 -51.71 11.89
N PRO A 5 41.85 -50.63 11.21
CA PRO A 5 41.33 -49.34 11.58
C PRO A 5 39.93 -49.17 11.00
N SER A 6 38.99 -48.86 11.86
CA SER A 6 37.63 -48.44 11.56
C SER A 6 37.65 -47.05 10.90
N PHE A 7 37.30 -47.01 9.64
CA PHE A 7 36.88 -45.79 8.97
C PHE A 7 35.34 -45.69 9.06
N ALA A 8 34.87 -45.00 10.03
CA ALA A 8 33.48 -44.63 10.10
C ALA A 8 33.37 -43.28 10.77
N SER A 9 33.26 -42.23 9.99
CA SER A 9 32.67 -40.94 10.42
C SER A 9 33.03 -39.82 9.47
N ALA A 10 32.29 -39.65 8.42
CA ALA A 10 32.24 -38.39 7.69
C ALA A 10 31.05 -38.41 6.71
N VAL A 11 29.84 -38.43 7.21
CA VAL A 11 28.67 -38.03 6.42
C VAL A 11 27.65 -37.46 7.38
N CYS A 12 27.69 -36.19 7.61
CA CYS A 12 26.58 -35.45 8.18
C CYS A 12 26.90 -33.97 8.23
N VAL A 13 26.94 -33.25 7.13
CA VAL A 13 26.74 -31.80 7.09
C VAL A 13 26.41 -31.40 5.64
N VAL A 14 25.25 -31.75 5.15
CA VAL A 14 24.65 -31.03 4.02
C VAL A 14 23.14 -31.14 4.21
N GLY A 15 22.56 -30.20 4.89
CA GLY A 15 21.09 -30.27 5.06
C GLY A 15 20.52 -29.13 5.88
N LEU A 16 20.90 -27.89 5.66
CA LEU A 16 20.30 -26.77 6.38
C LEU A 16 20.49 -25.44 5.64
N ILE A 17 20.07 -25.41 4.38
CA ILE A 17 19.85 -24.13 3.69
C ILE A 17 18.57 -24.26 2.86
N SER A 18 17.43 -24.25 3.52
CA SER A 18 16.12 -24.14 2.86
C SER A 18 15.15 -23.39 3.76
N SER A 19 15.57 -22.22 4.25
CA SER A 19 14.67 -21.28 4.89
C SER A 19 14.78 -19.94 4.15
N VAL A 20 14.44 -19.95 2.87
CA VAL A 20 14.36 -18.70 2.12
C VAL A 20 12.93 -18.50 1.68
N GLY A 21 12.42 -17.37 2.11
CA GLY A 21 11.32 -16.70 1.45
C GLY A 21 9.96 -17.12 1.98
N ALA A 22 9.61 -16.64 3.15
CA ALA A 22 8.25 -16.18 3.33
C ALA A 22 8.05 -15.06 2.31
N ALA A 23 7.68 -15.41 1.09
CA ALA A 23 7.03 -14.47 0.20
C ALA A 23 5.85 -13.95 1.02
N HIS A 24 5.93 -12.70 1.44
CA HIS A 24 4.77 -12.00 1.95
C HIS A 24 3.77 -12.03 0.80
N ALA A 25 2.82 -12.93 0.87
CA ALA A 25 1.65 -12.87 0.03
C ALA A 25 1.03 -11.50 0.38
N VAL A 26 1.15 -10.58 -0.54
CA VAL A 26 0.32 -9.38 -0.51
C VAL A 26 -1.09 -9.93 -0.52
N GLU A 27 -1.80 -9.85 0.61
CA GLU A 27 -3.21 -10.17 0.65
C GLU A 27 -3.86 -9.30 -0.42
N THR A 28 -4.14 -9.88 -1.54
CA THR A 28 -4.87 -9.22 -2.62
C THR A 28 -6.28 -9.02 -2.10
N SER A 29 -6.58 -7.79 -1.71
CA SER A 29 -7.91 -7.38 -1.34
C SER A 29 -8.91 -7.85 -2.41
N ASP A 30 -10.04 -8.41 -1.99
CA ASP A 30 -11.13 -8.77 -2.90
C ASP A 30 -11.79 -7.55 -3.56
N LYS A 31 -11.31 -6.36 -3.25
CA LYS A 31 -11.77 -5.09 -3.79
C LYS A 31 -10.65 -4.41 -4.59
N PRO A 32 -10.99 -3.54 -5.55
CA PRO A 32 -10.00 -2.75 -6.28
C PRO A 32 -9.27 -1.79 -5.34
N LEU A 33 -8.02 -1.45 -5.68
CA LEU A 33 -7.32 -0.33 -5.07
C LEU A 33 -8.01 0.97 -5.51
N ARG A 34 -8.34 1.83 -4.55
CA ARG A 34 -8.90 3.16 -4.82
C ARG A 34 -7.84 4.23 -4.59
N ILE A 35 -7.65 5.10 -5.57
CA ILE A 35 -6.79 6.28 -5.47
C ILE A 35 -7.70 7.51 -5.44
N VAL A 36 -7.79 8.15 -4.29
CA VAL A 36 -8.60 9.37 -4.11
C VAL A 36 -7.72 10.59 -4.39
N VAL A 37 -8.20 11.45 -5.28
CA VAL A 37 -7.57 12.72 -5.63
C VAL A 37 -8.51 13.85 -5.22
N PRO A 38 -8.17 14.67 -4.20
CA PRO A 38 -9.04 15.72 -3.68
C PRO A 38 -9.07 16.98 -4.56
N PHE A 39 -8.74 16.84 -5.83
CA PHE A 39 -8.66 17.94 -6.81
C PHE A 39 -9.37 17.56 -8.11
N ALA A 40 -9.62 18.60 -8.94
CA ALA A 40 -10.31 18.44 -10.22
C ALA A 40 -9.55 17.47 -11.15
N ALA A 41 -10.32 16.70 -11.92
CA ALA A 41 -9.81 15.86 -12.97
C ALA A 41 -9.05 16.70 -14.03
N GLY A 42 -7.99 16.12 -14.60
CA GLY A 42 -7.11 16.78 -15.57
C GLY A 42 -6.05 17.68 -14.96
N GLY A 43 -6.04 17.92 -13.63
CA GLY A 43 -4.95 18.58 -12.94
C GLY A 43 -3.73 17.67 -12.73
N LEU A 44 -2.63 18.27 -12.28
CA LEU A 44 -1.36 17.55 -12.08
C LEU A 44 -1.53 16.30 -11.18
N ALA A 45 -2.25 16.45 -10.08
CA ALA A 45 -2.47 15.32 -9.16
C ALA A 45 -3.29 14.19 -9.81
N ASP A 46 -4.26 14.52 -10.66
CA ASP A 46 -5.06 13.54 -11.39
C ASP A 46 -4.23 12.80 -12.44
N VAL A 47 -3.39 13.52 -13.19
CA VAL A 47 -2.48 12.92 -14.18
C VAL A 47 -1.51 11.95 -13.48
N LEU A 48 -0.89 12.36 -12.38
CA LEU A 48 -0.02 11.50 -11.59
C LEU A 48 -0.75 10.27 -11.06
N ALA A 49 -1.96 10.44 -10.54
CA ALA A 49 -2.78 9.35 -10.02
C ALA A 49 -3.10 8.32 -11.11
N ARG A 50 -3.47 8.77 -12.31
CA ARG A 50 -3.79 7.87 -13.43
C ARG A 50 -2.56 7.15 -13.96
N THR A 51 -1.42 7.84 -14.07
CA THR A 51 -0.15 7.21 -14.45
C THR A 51 0.23 6.13 -13.45
N LEU A 52 0.16 6.45 -12.15
CA LEU A 52 0.43 5.49 -11.09
C LEU A 52 -0.53 4.30 -11.13
N ALA A 53 -1.82 4.56 -11.36
CA ALA A 53 -2.84 3.52 -11.47
C ALA A 53 -2.55 2.51 -12.59
N GLU A 54 -2.10 2.99 -13.76
CA GLU A 54 -1.72 2.12 -14.88
C GLU A 54 -0.53 1.23 -14.51
N GLU A 55 0.52 1.81 -13.90
CA GLU A 55 1.71 1.07 -13.48
C GLU A 55 1.43 0.05 -12.36
N MET A 56 0.49 0.35 -11.48
CA MET A 56 0.10 -0.53 -10.38
C MET A 56 -0.86 -1.65 -10.80
N ARG A 57 -1.54 -1.52 -11.93
CA ARG A 57 -2.58 -2.45 -12.38
C ARG A 57 -2.16 -3.92 -12.40
N PRO A 58 -0.93 -4.29 -12.81
CA PRO A 58 -0.51 -5.69 -12.80
C PRO A 58 -0.48 -6.34 -11.40
N GLY A 59 -0.29 -5.53 -10.34
CA GLY A 59 -0.26 -6.00 -8.95
C GLY A 59 -1.65 -6.06 -8.28
N PHE A 60 -2.70 -5.56 -8.94
CA PHE A 60 -4.04 -5.49 -8.38
C PHE A 60 -5.06 -6.19 -9.30
N PRO A 61 -5.31 -7.49 -9.12
CA PRO A 61 -6.20 -8.28 -9.99
C PRO A 61 -7.63 -7.74 -10.09
N LYS A 62 -8.10 -7.02 -9.07
CA LYS A 62 -9.42 -6.37 -9.06
C LYS A 62 -9.40 -4.97 -9.67
N GLY A 63 -8.22 -4.52 -10.15
CA GLY A 63 -8.03 -3.22 -10.78
C GLY A 63 -7.64 -2.10 -9.82
N VAL A 64 -7.36 -0.95 -10.42
CA VAL A 64 -7.05 0.31 -9.72
C VAL A 64 -8.01 1.37 -10.24
N ILE A 65 -8.68 2.08 -9.32
CA ILE A 65 -9.70 3.09 -9.63
C ILE A 65 -9.21 4.45 -9.14
N VAL A 66 -9.24 5.46 -9.99
CA VAL A 66 -8.94 6.85 -9.61
C VAL A 66 -10.25 7.62 -9.45
N GLU A 67 -10.46 8.23 -8.29
CA GLU A 67 -11.64 9.03 -7.97
C GLU A 67 -11.27 10.45 -7.58
N ASN A 68 -11.86 11.44 -8.26
CA ASN A 68 -11.69 12.84 -7.92
C ASN A 68 -12.78 13.28 -6.93
N LYS A 69 -12.39 13.68 -5.72
CA LYS A 69 -13.29 14.12 -4.64
C LYS A 69 -12.95 15.54 -4.23
N THR A 70 -13.43 16.51 -5.00
CA THR A 70 -13.13 17.93 -4.83
C THR A 70 -13.96 18.59 -3.72
N GLY A 71 -13.48 19.71 -3.22
CA GLY A 71 -14.21 20.61 -2.32
C GLY A 71 -13.52 20.89 -1.00
N ALA A 72 -13.87 22.01 -0.39
CA ALA A 72 -13.36 22.50 0.89
C ALA A 72 -11.82 22.43 1.03
N GLY A 73 -11.09 22.88 -0.01
CA GLY A 73 -9.61 22.81 -0.01
C GLY A 73 -9.04 21.40 0.06
N GLY A 74 -9.77 20.38 -0.41
CA GLY A 74 -9.39 18.98 -0.37
C GLY A 74 -9.90 18.22 0.86
N ASN A 75 -10.54 18.88 1.81
CA ASN A 75 -11.02 18.26 3.03
C ASN A 75 -12.10 17.18 2.79
N ILE A 76 -12.91 17.32 1.73
CA ILE A 76 -13.93 16.33 1.38
C ILE A 76 -13.28 15.00 0.99
N GLY A 77 -12.27 15.05 0.10
CA GLY A 77 -11.54 13.86 -0.30
C GLY A 77 -10.76 13.22 0.86
N ALA A 78 -10.15 14.05 1.70
CA ALA A 78 -9.46 13.57 2.89
C ALA A 78 -10.41 12.88 3.87
N ALA A 79 -11.55 13.48 4.18
CA ALA A 79 -12.55 12.88 5.05
C ALA A 79 -13.03 11.52 4.53
N GLU A 80 -13.21 11.37 3.23
CA GLU A 80 -13.59 10.09 2.65
C GLU A 80 -12.53 9.01 2.86
N VAL A 81 -11.24 9.34 2.67
CA VAL A 81 -10.14 8.39 2.88
C VAL A 81 -10.04 7.99 4.35
N PHE A 82 -10.02 8.97 5.25
CA PHE A 82 -9.91 8.71 6.70
C PHE A 82 -11.11 7.95 7.27
N SER A 83 -12.33 8.20 6.75
CA SER A 83 -13.54 7.48 7.20
C SER A 83 -13.67 6.07 6.64
N ARG A 84 -13.01 5.76 5.52
CA ARG A 84 -13.07 4.47 4.83
C ARG A 84 -11.90 3.54 5.13
N SER A 85 -11.03 3.89 6.06
CA SER A 85 -9.94 3.02 6.54
C SER A 85 -10.51 1.81 7.28
N LYS A 86 -11.17 0.90 6.53
CA LYS A 86 -11.73 -0.35 7.05
C LYS A 86 -10.84 -1.52 6.65
N PRO A 87 -10.75 -2.55 7.50
CA PRO A 87 -10.09 -3.79 7.13
C PRO A 87 -10.62 -4.34 5.79
N GLY A 88 -9.72 -4.70 4.88
CA GLY A 88 -10.07 -5.21 3.56
C GLY A 88 -10.39 -4.17 2.49
N GLU A 89 -10.27 -2.88 2.76
CA GLU A 89 -10.32 -1.82 1.74
C GLU A 89 -8.94 -1.19 1.55
N SER A 90 -8.44 -1.24 0.32
CA SER A 90 -7.19 -0.58 -0.06
C SER A 90 -7.52 0.78 -0.65
N THR A 91 -7.28 1.84 0.11
CA THR A 91 -7.49 3.22 -0.35
C THR A 91 -6.24 4.04 -0.06
N ILE A 92 -5.76 4.76 -1.05
CA ILE A 92 -4.67 5.73 -0.92
C ILE A 92 -5.14 7.11 -1.40
N MET A 93 -4.47 8.16 -0.94
CA MET A 93 -4.76 9.52 -1.36
C MET A 93 -3.52 10.16 -2.00
N ILE A 94 -3.70 10.79 -3.15
CA ILE A 94 -2.69 11.66 -3.75
C ILE A 94 -3.15 13.09 -3.55
N SER A 95 -2.46 13.81 -2.67
CA SER A 95 -2.88 15.13 -2.21
C SER A 95 -1.72 16.12 -2.13
N SER A 96 -2.06 17.39 -1.90
CA SER A 96 -1.13 18.42 -1.47
C SER A 96 -1.02 18.44 0.07
N PRO A 97 -0.09 19.20 0.65
CA PRO A 97 0.02 19.38 2.10
C PRO A 97 -1.20 19.99 2.78
N GLY A 98 -2.08 20.65 2.01
CA GLY A 98 -3.27 21.33 2.54
C GLY A 98 -4.11 20.45 3.47
N PRO A 99 -4.77 19.42 2.96
CA PRO A 99 -5.63 18.54 3.77
C PRO A 99 -4.91 17.80 4.89
N ILE A 100 -3.62 17.53 4.72
CA ILE A 100 -2.86 16.69 5.68
C ILE A 100 -2.30 17.53 6.84
N ALA A 101 -1.79 18.72 6.56
CA ALA A 101 -1.04 19.51 7.54
C ALA A 101 -1.59 20.93 7.74
N ILE A 102 -1.88 21.67 6.65
CA ILE A 102 -2.17 23.09 6.71
C ILE A 102 -3.60 23.37 7.20
N ASN A 103 -4.54 22.55 6.76
CA ASN A 103 -5.97 22.79 7.05
C ASN A 103 -6.33 22.65 8.53
N GLN A 104 -5.51 21.97 9.32
CA GLN A 104 -5.66 21.92 10.79
C GLN A 104 -5.57 23.32 11.41
N GLY A 105 -4.73 24.19 10.85
CA GLY A 105 -4.60 25.58 11.32
C GLY A 105 -5.60 26.57 10.69
N LEU A 106 -6.21 26.22 9.56
CA LEU A 106 -7.09 27.11 8.81
C LEU A 106 -8.58 26.88 9.09
N TYR A 107 -8.96 25.67 9.44
CA TYR A 107 -10.36 25.30 9.67
C TYR A 107 -10.60 25.05 11.17
N PRO A 108 -11.58 25.71 11.78
CA PRO A 108 -11.90 25.51 13.20
C PRO A 108 -12.32 24.07 13.55
N LYS A 109 -12.80 23.35 12.55
CA LYS A 109 -13.22 21.96 12.67
C LYS A 109 -12.99 21.22 11.36
N LEU A 110 -12.22 20.14 11.41
CA LEU A 110 -12.07 19.20 10.30
C LEU A 110 -13.05 18.03 10.46
N PRO A 111 -13.57 17.46 9.37
CA PRO A 111 -14.42 16.28 9.40
C PRO A 111 -13.63 14.97 9.56
N TYR A 112 -12.32 15.03 9.81
CA TYR A 112 -11.41 13.89 9.96
C TYR A 112 -10.27 14.27 10.90
N ASP A 113 -9.60 13.26 11.43
CA ASP A 113 -8.35 13.40 12.21
C ASP A 113 -7.16 13.02 11.31
N PRO A 114 -6.27 13.96 11.02
CA PRO A 114 -5.10 13.71 10.17
C PRO A 114 -3.87 13.22 10.96
N SER A 115 -3.94 13.05 12.29
CA SER A 115 -2.83 12.59 13.16
C SER A 115 -2.75 11.08 13.30
#